data_99d4ee80ea3b913b1e4029fa9ff84d80
#
_entry.id   99d4ee80ea3b913b1e4029fa9ff84d80
#
_cell.length_a   1.000
_cell.length_b   1.000
_cell.length_c   1.000
_cell.angle_alpha   90.00
_cell.angle_beta   90.00
_cell.angle_gamma   90.00
#
_symmetry.space_group_name_H-M   'P 1'
#
loop_
_entity.id
_entity.type
_entity.pdbx_description
1 polymer ?
#
loop_
_entity_poly.entity_id
_entity_poly.type
_entity_poly.pdbx_seq_one_letter_code
_entity_poly.pdbx_strand_id
1 'polypeptide(L)'
;MLSRRSLAFAAASASVAAAGASALFVNEAHAQQNAPAKPSQSSTMDRITDTKTLRIAALPGEAPYFNKDIATGEWSGMCIAMSQDIAKIFGAKLEYVESTYGNSVLDLQANKVDLAFSLNPTPLRALVIEFTHPFYMHGFGMVGKKGFTASDWADIDKPDVKVACDIGSVHEIAARRFASHAQIIALPKRDDCILAVQSGRADCVILAVNLGLTAVKKNPELGKFMMLHHPTVKLPTCMGIQMETDRRWQDFLNAWVDYNRGTEQIRQWLYDGLAINGVKPEDIPPDVEL
;
A
#
# COMPACT_ATOMS: atom_id res chain seq x y z
N MET A 1 -4.80 67.00 -8.05
CA MET A 1 -6.11 67.59 -8.41
C MET A 1 -7.15 66.67 -7.83
N LEU A 2 -7.71 66.95 -6.62
CA LEU A 2 -8.98 67.60 -6.32
C LEU A 2 -10.13 66.77 -6.86
N SER A 3 -11.13 66.23 -6.07
CA SER A 3 -11.90 66.95 -5.08
C SER A 3 -12.75 65.99 -4.23
N ARG A 4 -12.80 66.27 -2.97
CA ARG A 4 -13.73 65.95 -1.91
C ARG A 4 -15.14 66.50 -2.20
N ARG A 5 -16.18 65.84 -1.57
CA ARG A 5 -17.44 66.39 -0.98
C ARG A 5 -18.26 65.24 -0.46
N SER A 6 -18.44 64.92 0.83
CA SER A 6 -19.00 65.59 2.02
C SER A 6 -20.43 66.10 1.85
N LEU A 7 -21.32 65.55 2.69
CA LEU A 7 -22.44 66.17 3.40
C LEU A 7 -23.45 65.04 3.79
N ALA A 8 -23.69 64.65 5.01
CA ALA A 8 -24.07 65.27 6.28
C ALA A 8 -25.59 65.34 6.45
N PHE A 9 -26.06 64.77 7.59
CA PHE A 9 -27.21 65.10 8.40
C PHE A 9 -28.63 64.73 7.97
N ALA A 10 -29.29 63.85 8.76
CA ALA A 10 -30.44 64.28 9.60
C ALA A 10 -30.79 63.20 10.63
N ALA A 11 -30.70 63.56 11.88
CA ALA A 11 -31.24 62.88 13.02
C ALA A 11 -32.72 63.19 13.16
N ALA A 12 -33.55 62.20 13.49
CA ALA A 12 -34.86 62.44 14.11
C ALA A 12 -35.12 61.33 15.12
N SER A 13 -35.15 61.70 16.35
CA SER A 13 -35.57 61.01 17.55
C SER A 13 -37.07 60.82 17.62
N ALA A 14 -37.53 59.61 17.98
CA ALA A 14 -38.80 59.43 18.71
C ALA A 14 -38.69 58.16 19.54
N SER A 15 -38.72 58.39 20.84
CA SER A 15 -38.85 57.43 21.92
C SER A 15 -40.34 57.01 22.10
N VAL A 16 -40.49 55.86 22.89
CA VAL A 16 -41.71 55.24 23.48
C VAL A 16 -42.16 54.01 22.75
N ALA A 17 -42.04 52.79 23.34
CA ALA A 17 -42.63 52.18 24.51
C ALA A 17 -42.03 50.80 24.76
N ALA A 18 -41.59 50.58 25.98
CA ALA A 18 -41.31 49.24 26.50
C ALA A 18 -42.65 48.57 26.87
N ALA A 19 -42.83 47.34 26.43
CA ALA A 19 -43.55 46.30 27.16
C ALA A 19 -43.74 45.04 26.28
N GLY A 20 -43.25 43.90 26.72
CA GLY A 20 -43.87 42.61 26.37
C GLY A 20 -43.29 41.83 25.20
N ALA A 21 -42.09 41.23 25.38
CA ALA A 21 -41.72 40.04 24.61
C ALA A 21 -40.56 39.27 25.30
N SER A 22 -40.82 38.83 26.52
CA SER A 22 -39.91 37.89 27.21
C SER A 22 -40.59 36.51 27.25
N ALA A 23 -40.74 35.84 26.15
CA ALA A 23 -41.22 34.45 26.14
C ALA A 23 -41.15 33.80 24.75
N LEU A 24 -39.99 33.80 24.05
CA LEU A 24 -39.83 32.99 22.83
C LEU A 24 -38.38 32.57 22.54
N PHE A 25 -37.48 32.54 23.52
CA PHE A 25 -36.11 32.10 23.32
C PHE A 25 -35.71 30.87 24.15
N VAL A 26 -36.59 29.91 24.39
CA VAL A 26 -36.28 28.69 25.17
C VAL A 26 -36.65 27.42 24.41
N ASN A 27 -36.76 27.40 23.09
CA ASN A 27 -37.16 26.16 22.42
C ASN A 27 -36.32 25.75 21.20
N GLU A 28 -35.17 26.36 20.98
CA GLU A 28 -34.26 25.89 19.89
C GLU A 28 -33.05 25.07 20.38
N ALA A 29 -32.82 24.97 21.68
CA ALA A 29 -31.67 24.18 22.21
C ALA A 29 -31.96 22.68 22.41
N HIS A 30 -33.16 22.19 22.17
CA HIS A 30 -33.56 20.78 22.38
C HIS A 30 -33.87 20.01 21.10
N ALA A 31 -33.83 20.65 19.92
CA ALA A 31 -34.09 19.98 18.64
C ALA A 31 -32.83 19.35 17.97
N GLN A 32 -31.64 19.52 18.55
CA GLN A 32 -30.42 19.01 17.99
C GLN A 32 -29.91 17.70 18.63
N GLN A 33 -30.67 17.13 19.59
CA GLN A 33 -30.25 15.92 20.31
C GLN A 33 -30.84 14.61 19.79
N ASN A 34 -31.61 14.60 18.71
CA ASN A 34 -32.24 13.38 18.16
C ASN A 34 -32.08 13.27 16.64
N ALA A 35 -30.93 13.70 16.07
CA ALA A 35 -30.57 13.15 14.80
C ALA A 35 -30.22 11.67 15.04
N PRO A 36 -30.81 10.69 14.32
CA PRO A 36 -30.40 9.30 14.46
C PRO A 36 -28.91 9.26 14.15
N ALA A 37 -28.12 8.79 15.13
CA ALA A 37 -26.72 8.51 14.91
C ALA A 37 -26.67 7.63 13.64
N LYS A 38 -25.90 8.05 12.64
CA LYS A 38 -25.58 7.16 11.52
C LYS A 38 -25.20 5.82 12.15
N PRO A 39 -25.77 4.68 11.70
CA PRO A 39 -25.38 3.39 12.24
C PRO A 39 -23.86 3.36 12.23
N SER A 40 -23.23 3.20 13.39
CA SER A 40 -21.79 3.05 13.49
C SER A 40 -21.47 1.85 12.61
N GLN A 41 -20.74 2.07 11.54
CA GLN A 41 -20.25 0.99 10.71
C GLN A 41 -19.49 0.07 11.68
N SER A 42 -19.88 -1.23 11.76
CA SER A 42 -19.20 -2.18 12.65
C SER A 42 -17.70 -2.15 12.30
N SER A 43 -16.85 -2.16 13.32
CA SER A 43 -15.40 -2.17 13.10
C SER A 43 -14.98 -3.41 12.30
N THR A 44 -13.82 -3.33 11.65
CA THR A 44 -13.25 -4.49 10.95
C THR A 44 -13.13 -5.70 11.87
N MET A 45 -12.70 -5.51 13.12
CA MET A 45 -12.60 -6.56 14.12
C MET A 45 -13.95 -7.23 14.40
N ASP A 46 -15.00 -6.43 14.64
CA ASP A 46 -16.34 -6.96 14.92
C ASP A 46 -16.89 -7.68 13.68
N ARG A 47 -16.75 -7.08 12.50
CA ARG A 47 -17.20 -7.70 11.25
C ARG A 47 -16.55 -9.07 11.01
N ILE A 48 -15.22 -9.20 11.17
CA ILE A 48 -14.51 -10.49 11.01
C ILE A 48 -15.02 -11.50 12.05
N THR A 49 -15.20 -11.05 13.29
CA THR A 49 -15.67 -11.91 14.39
C THR A 49 -17.07 -12.43 14.14
N ASP A 50 -17.98 -11.59 13.65
CA ASP A 50 -19.38 -11.92 13.41
C ASP A 50 -19.58 -12.74 12.14
N THR A 51 -18.94 -12.32 11.03
CA THR A 51 -19.13 -12.96 9.71
C THR A 51 -18.25 -14.18 9.51
N LYS A 52 -17.22 -14.37 10.34
CA LYS A 52 -16.21 -15.41 10.15
C LYS A 52 -15.58 -15.37 8.74
N THR A 53 -15.36 -14.16 8.22
CA THR A 53 -14.77 -13.93 6.90
C THR A 53 -13.69 -12.86 7.00
N LEU A 54 -12.49 -13.18 6.52
CA LEU A 54 -11.34 -12.28 6.39
C LEU A 54 -11.06 -12.06 4.90
N ARG A 55 -11.25 -10.81 4.43
CA ARG A 55 -11.09 -10.42 3.02
C ARG A 55 -9.68 -9.87 2.79
N ILE A 56 -8.95 -10.47 1.87
CA ILE A 56 -7.54 -10.16 1.58
C ILE A 56 -7.41 -9.60 0.18
N ALA A 57 -6.71 -8.47 0.03
CA ALA A 57 -6.23 -8.04 -1.29
C ALA A 57 -5.13 -9.02 -1.75
N ALA A 58 -5.42 -9.80 -2.78
CA ALA A 58 -4.49 -10.77 -3.37
C ALA A 58 -3.98 -10.23 -4.72
N LEU A 59 -2.66 -10.25 -4.90
CA LEU A 59 -1.99 -9.60 -6.03
C LEU A 59 -1.40 -10.64 -6.99
N PRO A 60 -2.07 -10.96 -8.10
CA PRO A 60 -1.52 -11.87 -9.10
C PRO A 60 -0.19 -11.36 -9.65
N GLY A 61 0.76 -12.27 -9.89
CA GLY A 61 2.10 -11.92 -10.43
C GLY A 61 3.11 -11.41 -9.39
N GLU A 62 2.73 -11.31 -8.11
CA GLU A 62 3.59 -10.78 -7.04
C GLU A 62 4.28 -11.88 -6.21
N ALA A 63 4.74 -12.95 -6.87
CA ALA A 63 5.56 -13.97 -6.19
C ALA A 63 6.89 -13.35 -5.69
N PRO A 64 7.36 -13.73 -4.47
CA PRO A 64 6.99 -14.87 -3.64
C PRO A 64 5.82 -14.61 -2.66
N TYR A 65 5.25 -13.42 -2.67
CA TYR A 65 4.21 -13.01 -1.73
C TYR A 65 2.87 -13.65 -2.05
N PHE A 66 2.48 -13.56 -3.32
CA PHE A 66 1.25 -14.13 -3.87
C PHE A 66 1.57 -14.92 -5.13
N ASN A 67 1.21 -16.17 -5.13
CA ASN A 67 1.34 -17.07 -6.27
C ASN A 67 -0.03 -17.70 -6.52
N LYS A 68 -0.60 -17.48 -7.71
CA LYS A 68 -1.86 -18.09 -8.12
C LYS A 68 -1.58 -19.17 -9.14
N ASP A 69 -1.98 -20.39 -8.83
CA ASP A 69 -1.98 -21.47 -9.81
C ASP A 69 -3.10 -21.22 -10.84
N ILE A 70 -2.72 -21.08 -12.11
CA ILE A 70 -3.67 -20.76 -13.16
C ILE A 70 -4.63 -21.93 -13.47
N ALA A 71 -4.17 -23.16 -13.27
CA ALA A 71 -4.96 -24.36 -13.57
C ALA A 71 -6.00 -24.66 -12.47
N THR A 72 -5.61 -24.52 -11.20
CA THR A 72 -6.47 -24.83 -10.06
C THR A 72 -7.16 -23.59 -9.47
N GLY A 73 -6.62 -22.41 -9.71
CA GLY A 73 -7.04 -21.16 -9.07
C GLY A 73 -6.54 -21.00 -7.63
N GLU A 74 -5.76 -21.94 -7.12
CA GLU A 74 -5.27 -21.93 -5.75
C GLU A 74 -4.21 -20.86 -5.52
N TRP A 75 -4.26 -20.25 -4.33
CA TRP A 75 -3.29 -19.26 -3.90
C TRP A 75 -2.26 -19.85 -2.95
N SER A 76 -1.01 -19.45 -3.11
CA SER A 76 0.12 -19.81 -2.24
C SER A 76 1.10 -18.64 -2.10
N GLY A 77 2.13 -18.80 -1.27
CA GLY A 77 3.16 -17.81 -1.03
C GLY A 77 3.09 -17.20 0.37
N MET A 78 4.07 -16.34 0.68
CA MET A 78 4.27 -15.77 2.01
C MET A 78 3.00 -15.13 2.58
N CYS A 79 2.39 -14.19 1.84
CA CYS A 79 1.22 -13.44 2.33
C CYS A 79 -0.03 -14.31 2.45
N ILE A 80 -0.11 -15.39 1.67
CA ILE A 80 -1.17 -16.38 1.79
C ILE A 80 -1.01 -17.17 3.08
N ALA A 81 0.21 -17.65 3.39
CA ALA A 81 0.49 -18.35 4.63
C ALA A 81 0.21 -17.46 5.86
N MET A 82 0.63 -16.20 5.81
CA MET A 82 0.33 -15.21 6.85
C MET A 82 -1.18 -15.00 7.03
N SER A 83 -1.92 -14.87 5.93
CA SER A 83 -3.38 -14.69 5.98
C SER A 83 -4.11 -15.92 6.53
N GLN A 84 -3.63 -17.12 6.21
CA GLN A 84 -4.15 -18.39 6.75
C GLN A 84 -3.94 -18.50 8.26
N ASP A 85 -2.77 -18.10 8.76
CA ASP A 85 -2.49 -18.11 10.19
C ASP A 85 -3.40 -17.11 10.95
N ILE A 86 -3.55 -15.88 10.44
CA ILE A 86 -4.48 -14.88 11.01
C ILE A 86 -5.92 -15.43 10.99
N ALA A 87 -6.39 -15.92 9.84
CA ALA A 87 -7.75 -16.44 9.71
C ALA A 87 -8.05 -17.59 10.67
N LYS A 88 -7.07 -18.46 10.91
CA LYS A 88 -7.18 -19.58 11.86
C LYS A 88 -7.45 -19.09 13.28
N ILE A 89 -6.82 -17.99 13.72
CA ILE A 89 -7.03 -17.41 15.06
C ILE A 89 -8.50 -16.97 15.24
N PHE A 90 -9.12 -16.41 14.20
CA PHE A 90 -10.52 -15.98 14.23
C PHE A 90 -11.52 -17.09 13.90
N GLY A 91 -11.06 -18.28 13.50
CA GLY A 91 -11.92 -19.31 12.93
C GLY A 91 -12.66 -18.81 11.69
N ALA A 92 -12.00 -17.94 10.91
CA ALA A 92 -12.57 -17.28 9.74
C ALA A 92 -12.17 -17.98 8.44
N LYS A 93 -13.03 -17.85 7.42
CA LYS A 93 -12.71 -18.22 6.04
C LYS A 93 -11.99 -17.07 5.36
N LEU A 94 -11.08 -17.39 4.46
CA LEU A 94 -10.40 -16.42 3.61
C LEU A 94 -11.20 -16.14 2.34
N GLU A 95 -11.31 -14.87 2.00
CA GLU A 95 -11.83 -14.40 0.72
C GLU A 95 -10.72 -13.57 0.06
N TYR A 96 -10.30 -13.98 -1.14
CA TYR A 96 -9.26 -13.32 -1.91
C TYR A 96 -9.89 -12.41 -2.96
N VAL A 97 -9.64 -11.11 -2.84
CA VAL A 97 -10.05 -10.08 -3.80
C VAL A 97 -8.84 -9.72 -4.65
N GLU A 98 -8.88 -10.04 -5.94
CA GLU A 98 -7.78 -9.69 -6.84
C GLU A 98 -7.60 -8.17 -6.93
N SER A 99 -6.36 -7.72 -6.76
CA SER A 99 -6.01 -6.31 -6.68
C SER A 99 -4.61 -6.04 -7.24
N THR A 100 -4.15 -4.79 -7.12
CA THR A 100 -2.77 -4.34 -7.39
C THR A 100 -2.31 -3.48 -6.21
N TYR A 101 -1.03 -3.13 -6.13
CA TYR A 101 -0.54 -2.24 -5.07
C TYR A 101 -1.25 -0.88 -5.03
N GLY A 102 -1.58 -0.31 -6.19
CA GLY A 102 -2.35 0.93 -6.26
C GLY A 102 -3.79 0.75 -5.84
N ASN A 103 -4.46 -0.29 -6.37
CA ASN A 103 -5.88 -0.55 -6.12
C ASN A 103 -6.13 -1.03 -4.69
N SER A 104 -5.22 -1.78 -4.06
CA SER A 104 -5.41 -2.29 -2.69
C SER A 104 -5.62 -1.18 -1.67
N VAL A 105 -5.03 0.00 -1.88
CA VAL A 105 -5.30 1.19 -1.05
C VAL A 105 -6.74 1.66 -1.22
N LEU A 106 -7.25 1.71 -2.44
CA LEU A 106 -8.63 2.08 -2.75
C LEU A 106 -9.63 1.02 -2.24
N ASP A 107 -9.27 -0.26 -2.34
CA ASP A 107 -10.10 -1.37 -1.86
C ASP A 107 -10.24 -1.36 -0.33
N LEU A 108 -9.17 -0.99 0.41
CA LEU A 108 -9.22 -0.74 1.86
C LEU A 108 -10.15 0.44 2.18
N GLN A 109 -9.97 1.59 1.51
CA GLN A 109 -10.81 2.76 1.72
C GLN A 109 -12.30 2.49 1.43
N ALA A 110 -12.58 1.68 0.42
CA ALA A 110 -13.93 1.28 0.02
C ALA A 110 -14.51 0.13 0.87
N ASN A 111 -13.78 -0.33 1.90
CA ASN A 111 -14.18 -1.47 2.74
C ASN A 111 -14.48 -2.76 1.93
N LYS A 112 -13.76 -2.97 0.82
CA LYS A 112 -13.85 -4.21 0.02
C LYS A 112 -12.96 -5.31 0.58
N VAL A 113 -11.84 -4.92 1.19
CA VAL A 113 -10.88 -5.81 1.84
C VAL A 113 -10.58 -5.34 3.26
N ASP A 114 -10.16 -6.26 4.12
CA ASP A 114 -9.82 -6.01 5.51
C ASP A 114 -8.34 -5.85 5.72
N LEU A 115 -7.56 -6.40 4.78
CA LEU A 115 -6.12 -6.51 4.91
C LEU A 115 -5.46 -6.52 3.52
N ALA A 116 -4.43 -5.70 3.37
CA ALA A 116 -3.56 -5.70 2.20
C ALA A 116 -2.11 -5.88 2.65
N PHE A 117 -1.48 -6.97 2.22
CA PHE A 117 -0.11 -7.29 2.58
C PHE A 117 0.92 -6.59 1.68
N SER A 118 2.16 -6.57 2.15
CA SER A 118 3.34 -6.12 1.40
C SER A 118 3.25 -4.67 0.89
N LEU A 119 2.55 -3.82 1.64
CA LEU A 119 2.49 -2.39 1.39
C LEU A 119 3.61 -1.64 2.12
N ASN A 120 4.26 -0.73 1.40
CA ASN A 120 5.18 0.21 2.04
C ASN A 120 4.40 1.45 2.52
N PRO A 121 4.59 1.89 3.77
CA PRO A 121 3.89 3.03 4.34
C PRO A 121 4.46 4.36 3.81
N THR A 122 3.95 4.79 2.66
CA THR A 122 4.28 6.12 2.16
C THR A 122 3.44 7.19 2.86
N PRO A 123 3.94 8.44 3.00
CA PRO A 123 3.17 9.52 3.61
C PRO A 123 1.80 9.74 2.96
N LEU A 124 1.69 9.63 1.63
CA LEU A 124 0.41 9.79 0.92
C LEU A 124 -0.58 8.68 1.25
N ARG A 125 -0.11 7.42 1.34
CA ARG A 125 -0.97 6.29 1.75
C ARG A 125 -1.42 6.44 3.19
N ALA A 126 -0.54 6.92 4.08
CA ALA A 126 -0.84 7.11 5.50
C ALA A 126 -1.87 8.21 5.78
N LEU A 127 -2.22 9.04 4.80
CA LEU A 127 -3.33 9.99 4.90
C LEU A 127 -4.71 9.31 4.78
N VAL A 128 -4.77 8.10 4.24
CA VAL A 128 -6.03 7.48 3.81
C VAL A 128 -6.23 6.04 4.28
N ILE A 129 -5.17 5.38 4.73
CA ILE A 129 -5.18 4.04 5.35
C ILE A 129 -4.21 4.01 6.52
N GLU A 130 -4.35 3.03 7.40
CA GLU A 130 -3.40 2.76 8.47
C GLU A 130 -2.49 1.58 8.12
N PHE A 131 -1.40 1.46 8.89
CA PHE A 131 -0.41 0.42 8.69
C PHE A 131 -0.11 -0.28 10.02
N THR A 132 0.28 -1.55 9.93
CA THR A 132 0.84 -2.29 11.05
C THR A 132 2.30 -1.93 11.29
N HIS A 133 2.89 -2.46 12.36
CA HIS A 133 4.33 -2.55 12.47
C HIS A 133 4.92 -3.26 11.23
N PRO A 134 6.14 -2.88 10.80
CA PRO A 134 6.79 -3.54 9.69
C PRO A 134 7.14 -4.99 10.04
N PHE A 135 6.83 -5.90 9.16
CA PHE A 135 7.19 -7.29 9.36
C PHE A 135 8.56 -7.64 8.78
N TYR A 136 9.09 -6.87 7.82
CA TYR A 136 10.50 -6.87 7.42
C TYR A 136 10.87 -5.58 6.66
N MET A 137 12.15 -5.41 6.37
CA MET A 137 12.69 -4.36 5.50
C MET A 137 13.18 -4.99 4.21
N HIS A 138 12.96 -4.35 3.07
CA HIS A 138 13.52 -4.83 1.82
C HIS A 138 14.25 -3.75 1.02
N GLY A 139 15.31 -4.16 0.35
CA GLY A 139 16.06 -3.32 -0.56
C GLY A 139 15.44 -3.28 -1.95
N PHE A 140 15.77 -2.23 -2.71
CA PHE A 140 15.33 -2.02 -4.08
C PHE A 140 16.52 -2.17 -5.04
N GLY A 141 16.25 -2.81 -6.14
CA GLY A 141 17.19 -2.97 -7.23
C GLY A 141 16.46 -3.05 -8.56
N MET A 142 17.13 -3.63 -9.53
CA MET A 142 16.55 -3.82 -10.85
C MET A 142 16.80 -5.22 -11.40
N VAL A 143 15.97 -5.63 -12.36
CA VAL A 143 16.24 -6.71 -13.28
C VAL A 143 16.33 -6.11 -14.68
N GLY A 144 17.48 -6.27 -15.34
CA GLY A 144 17.70 -5.77 -16.70
C GLY A 144 17.40 -6.84 -17.77
N LYS A 145 17.26 -6.40 -19.02
CA LYS A 145 17.39 -7.29 -20.16
C LYS A 145 18.81 -7.90 -20.20
N LYS A 146 18.99 -9.01 -20.88
CA LYS A 146 20.28 -9.68 -20.97
C LYS A 146 21.38 -8.72 -21.44
N GLY A 147 22.47 -8.63 -20.65
CA GLY A 147 23.60 -7.74 -20.93
C GLY A 147 23.44 -6.30 -20.40
N PHE A 148 22.26 -5.89 -19.92
CA PHE A 148 22.08 -4.61 -19.25
C PHE A 148 22.40 -4.73 -17.77
N THR A 149 23.36 -3.93 -17.29
CA THR A 149 23.83 -3.94 -15.89
C THR A 149 23.88 -2.54 -15.32
N ALA A 150 23.59 -2.43 -14.02
CA ALA A 150 23.74 -1.20 -13.25
C ALA A 150 24.06 -1.56 -11.79
N SER A 151 24.84 -0.74 -11.12
CA SER A 151 25.09 -0.81 -9.68
C SER A 151 24.53 0.39 -8.93
N ASP A 152 24.29 1.47 -9.64
CA ASP A 152 23.84 2.74 -9.10
C ASP A 152 22.62 3.27 -9.85
N TRP A 153 21.82 4.09 -9.14
CA TRP A 153 20.69 4.79 -9.78
C TRP A 153 21.17 5.68 -10.94
N ALA A 154 22.37 6.28 -10.83
CA ALA A 154 22.97 7.08 -11.90
C ALA A 154 23.23 6.32 -13.18
N ASP A 155 23.44 4.99 -13.09
CA ASP A 155 23.66 4.14 -14.28
C ASP A 155 22.42 4.05 -15.15
N ILE A 156 21.23 4.12 -14.53
CA ILE A 156 19.93 4.04 -15.19
C ILE A 156 19.24 5.41 -15.36
N ASP A 157 19.73 6.46 -14.71
CA ASP A 157 19.19 7.82 -14.80
C ASP A 157 19.69 8.56 -16.05
N LYS A 158 19.39 8.00 -17.23
CA LYS A 158 19.84 8.52 -18.53
C LYS A 158 18.66 8.64 -19.51
N PRO A 159 18.63 9.66 -20.39
CA PRO A 159 17.49 9.91 -21.29
C PRO A 159 17.19 8.77 -22.27
N ASP A 160 18.17 7.95 -22.59
CA ASP A 160 18.05 6.79 -23.49
C ASP A 160 17.69 5.48 -22.78
N VAL A 161 17.69 5.46 -21.43
CA VAL A 161 17.31 4.30 -20.64
C VAL A 161 15.81 4.26 -20.40
N LYS A 162 15.20 3.11 -20.63
CA LYS A 162 13.76 2.85 -20.43
C LYS A 162 13.58 1.95 -19.21
N VAL A 163 12.92 2.49 -18.19
CA VAL A 163 12.69 1.84 -16.91
C VAL A 163 11.23 1.45 -16.76
N ALA A 164 10.92 0.17 -16.67
CA ALA A 164 9.57 -0.32 -16.40
C ALA A 164 9.27 -0.33 -14.89
N CYS A 165 8.04 -0.04 -14.52
CA CYS A 165 7.52 -0.16 -13.16
C CYS A 165 6.00 -0.32 -13.19
N ASP A 166 5.43 -0.88 -12.12
CA ASP A 166 3.99 -1.02 -11.96
C ASP A 166 3.36 0.25 -11.37
N ILE A 167 2.26 0.70 -11.96
CA ILE A 167 1.56 1.93 -11.60
C ILE A 167 1.10 1.89 -10.15
N GLY A 168 1.32 3.00 -9.41
CA GLY A 168 0.88 3.17 -8.02
C GLY A 168 1.71 2.41 -7.00
N SER A 169 2.77 1.70 -7.44
CA SER A 169 3.72 1.05 -6.56
C SER A 169 4.79 2.01 -6.04
N VAL A 170 5.48 1.60 -4.98
CA VAL A 170 6.67 2.33 -4.51
C VAL A 170 7.87 2.15 -5.45
N HIS A 171 7.86 1.14 -6.32
CA HIS A 171 8.86 0.97 -7.38
C HIS A 171 8.78 2.12 -8.40
N GLU A 172 7.55 2.53 -8.78
CA GLU A 172 7.33 3.70 -9.62
C GLU A 172 7.80 4.98 -8.92
N ILE A 173 7.47 5.15 -7.62
CA ILE A 173 7.89 6.32 -6.84
C ILE A 173 9.43 6.40 -6.79
N ALA A 174 10.12 5.27 -6.55
CA ALA A 174 11.57 5.21 -6.51
C ALA A 174 12.18 5.49 -7.90
N ALA A 175 11.66 4.89 -8.96
CA ALA A 175 12.11 5.12 -10.33
C ALA A 175 12.00 6.61 -10.70
N ARG A 176 10.84 7.24 -10.49
CA ARG A 176 10.64 8.67 -10.78
C ARG A 176 11.51 9.59 -9.95
N ARG A 177 11.87 9.18 -8.73
CA ARG A 177 12.72 9.99 -7.84
C ARG A 177 14.20 9.88 -8.18
N PHE A 178 14.70 8.67 -8.44
CA PHE A 178 16.12 8.40 -8.54
C PHE A 178 16.62 8.15 -9.98
N ALA A 179 15.69 7.98 -10.93
CA ALA A 179 15.95 7.88 -12.34
C ALA A 179 15.06 8.88 -13.12
N SER A 180 15.14 10.15 -12.71
CA SER A 180 14.25 11.24 -13.19
C SER A 180 14.49 11.63 -14.64
N HIS A 181 15.67 11.36 -15.19
CA HIS A 181 16.02 11.59 -16.59
C HIS A 181 15.67 10.39 -17.49
N ALA A 182 15.46 9.22 -16.91
CA ALA A 182 15.09 8.00 -17.65
C ALA A 182 13.66 8.07 -18.20
N GLN A 183 13.38 7.27 -19.22
CA GLN A 183 12.03 7.09 -19.74
C GLN A 183 11.26 6.08 -18.89
N ILE A 184 10.37 6.56 -18.02
CA ILE A 184 9.58 5.69 -17.14
C ILE A 184 8.38 5.12 -17.92
N ILE A 185 8.33 3.78 -18.01
CA ILE A 185 7.24 3.00 -18.61
C ILE A 185 6.42 2.39 -17.46
N ALA A 186 5.39 3.11 -17.03
CA ALA A 186 4.49 2.65 -15.97
C ALA A 186 3.38 1.78 -16.56
N LEU A 187 3.23 0.53 -16.09
CA LEU A 187 2.31 -0.48 -16.59
C LEU A 187 1.37 -0.98 -15.49
N PRO A 188 0.15 -1.45 -15.83
CA PRO A 188 -0.84 -1.83 -14.82
C PRO A 188 -0.45 -3.02 -13.96
N LYS A 189 0.30 -3.98 -14.51
CA LYS A 189 0.64 -5.25 -13.87
C LYS A 189 2.15 -5.49 -13.88
N ARG A 190 2.63 -6.19 -12.87
CA ARG A 190 4.03 -6.61 -12.76
C ARG A 190 4.47 -7.46 -13.96
N ASP A 191 3.64 -8.41 -14.36
CA ASP A 191 3.94 -9.29 -15.49
C ASP A 191 4.12 -8.50 -16.79
N ASP A 192 3.35 -7.42 -17.00
CA ASP A 192 3.51 -6.53 -18.16
C ASP A 192 4.88 -5.81 -18.15
N CYS A 193 5.37 -5.45 -16.93
CA CYS A 193 6.70 -4.84 -16.76
C CYS A 193 7.81 -5.84 -17.12
N ILE A 194 7.70 -7.08 -16.64
CA ILE A 194 8.63 -8.16 -16.98
C ILE A 194 8.62 -8.41 -18.48
N LEU A 195 7.45 -8.54 -19.10
CA LEU A 195 7.31 -8.72 -20.55
C LEU A 195 7.88 -7.53 -21.34
N ALA A 196 7.79 -6.31 -20.83
CA ALA A 196 8.40 -5.13 -21.46
C ALA A 196 9.92 -5.25 -21.51
N VAL A 197 10.57 -5.79 -20.46
CA VAL A 197 12.01 -6.04 -20.43
C VAL A 197 12.38 -7.20 -21.36
N GLN A 198 11.65 -8.31 -21.32
CA GLN A 198 11.86 -9.47 -22.19
C GLN A 198 11.80 -9.11 -23.67
N SER A 199 10.81 -8.31 -24.05
CA SER A 199 10.60 -7.85 -25.43
C SER A 199 11.53 -6.71 -25.89
N GLY A 200 12.38 -6.19 -24.97
CA GLY A 200 13.26 -5.04 -25.25
C GLY A 200 12.53 -3.70 -25.34
N ARG A 201 11.24 -3.63 -24.98
CA ARG A 201 10.51 -2.35 -24.84
C ARG A 201 11.02 -1.52 -23.66
N ALA A 202 11.52 -2.17 -22.62
CA ALA A 202 12.23 -1.57 -21.50
C ALA A 202 13.62 -2.17 -21.37
N ASP A 203 14.56 -1.41 -20.80
CA ASP A 203 15.93 -1.87 -20.53
C ASP A 203 16.03 -2.60 -19.20
N CYS A 204 15.25 -2.14 -18.22
CA CYS A 204 15.16 -2.77 -16.91
C CYS A 204 13.79 -2.53 -16.25
N VAL A 205 13.52 -3.27 -15.18
CA VAL A 205 12.38 -3.08 -14.27
C VAL A 205 12.89 -2.89 -12.85
N ILE A 206 12.34 -1.92 -12.11
CA ILE A 206 12.65 -1.70 -10.70
C ILE A 206 11.82 -2.65 -9.86
N LEU A 207 12.50 -3.38 -8.96
CA LEU A 207 11.88 -4.40 -8.11
C LEU A 207 12.50 -4.38 -6.70
N ALA A 208 11.68 -4.72 -5.72
CA ALA A 208 12.19 -5.17 -4.44
C ALA A 208 12.94 -6.51 -4.63
N VAL A 209 13.92 -6.77 -3.77
CA VAL A 209 14.83 -7.92 -3.89
C VAL A 209 14.11 -9.25 -4.08
N ASN A 210 13.10 -9.53 -3.23
CA ASN A 210 12.38 -10.82 -3.28
C ASN A 210 11.61 -11.02 -4.60
N LEU A 211 11.01 -9.93 -5.12
CA LEU A 211 10.34 -9.92 -6.41
C LEU A 211 11.34 -10.11 -7.56
N GLY A 212 12.49 -9.44 -7.47
CA GLY A 212 13.53 -9.51 -8.47
C GLY A 212 14.15 -10.89 -8.59
N LEU A 213 14.48 -11.52 -7.45
CA LEU A 213 15.02 -12.89 -7.41
C LEU A 213 14.02 -13.89 -8.02
N THR A 214 12.74 -13.76 -7.66
CA THR A 214 11.68 -14.62 -8.21
C THR A 214 11.47 -14.37 -9.70
N ALA A 215 11.49 -13.10 -10.14
CA ALA A 215 11.35 -12.75 -11.55
C ALA A 215 12.47 -13.37 -12.42
N VAL A 216 13.72 -13.28 -11.98
CA VAL A 216 14.87 -13.87 -12.67
C VAL A 216 14.75 -15.40 -12.73
N LYS A 217 14.30 -16.03 -11.62
CA LYS A 217 14.16 -17.48 -11.57
C LYS A 217 13.09 -18.01 -12.52
N LYS A 218 11.99 -17.27 -12.65
CA LYS A 218 10.89 -17.60 -13.57
C LYS A 218 11.21 -17.28 -15.04
N ASN A 219 12.15 -16.35 -15.27
CA ASN A 219 12.46 -15.83 -16.61
C ASN A 219 13.99 -15.85 -16.84
N PRO A 220 14.58 -17.04 -17.11
CA PRO A 220 16.03 -17.20 -17.21
C PRO A 220 16.71 -16.42 -18.36
N GLU A 221 15.91 -15.94 -19.31
CA GLU A 221 16.37 -15.10 -20.43
C GLU A 221 16.64 -13.65 -20.02
N LEU A 222 16.18 -13.22 -18.84
CA LEU A 222 16.49 -11.90 -18.28
C LEU A 222 17.93 -11.87 -17.75
N GLY A 223 18.39 -10.67 -17.41
CA GLY A 223 19.62 -10.47 -16.65
C GLY A 223 19.47 -10.89 -15.18
N LYS A 224 20.50 -10.66 -14.40
CA LYS A 224 20.47 -10.91 -12.96
C LYS A 224 19.72 -9.78 -12.24
N PHE A 225 19.19 -10.07 -11.04
CA PHE A 225 18.81 -9.03 -10.11
C PHE A 225 20.07 -8.31 -9.60
N MET A 226 20.04 -7.00 -9.57
CA MET A 226 21.15 -6.14 -9.09
C MET A 226 20.57 -5.10 -8.14
N MET A 227 21.18 -4.98 -6.94
CA MET A 227 20.86 -3.88 -6.02
C MET A 227 21.31 -2.57 -6.64
N LEU A 228 20.54 -1.50 -6.39
CA LEU A 228 20.90 -0.14 -6.76
C LEU A 228 21.37 0.63 -5.54
N HIS A 229 22.51 1.29 -5.67
CA HIS A 229 23.15 2.05 -4.61
C HIS A 229 23.10 3.56 -4.87
N HIS A 230 23.59 4.36 -3.94
CA HIS A 230 23.70 5.82 -3.97
C HIS A 230 22.40 6.56 -4.38
N PRO A 231 21.32 6.41 -3.53
CA PRO A 231 21.27 5.76 -2.22
C PRO A 231 20.85 4.28 -2.32
N THR A 232 21.25 3.46 -1.34
CA THR A 232 20.60 2.16 -1.13
C THR A 232 19.23 2.39 -0.54
N VAL A 233 18.19 2.18 -1.33
CA VAL A 233 16.80 2.34 -0.89
C VAL A 233 16.36 1.10 -0.15
N LYS A 234 16.04 1.22 1.13
CA LYS A 234 15.43 0.18 1.95
C LYS A 234 14.14 0.72 2.55
N LEU A 235 13.03 0.01 2.39
CA LEU A 235 11.72 0.42 2.90
C LEU A 235 11.10 -0.65 3.78
N PRO A 236 10.35 -0.24 4.83
CA PRO A 236 9.57 -1.15 5.64
C PRO A 236 8.41 -1.74 4.82
N THR A 237 8.12 -3.00 5.05
CA THR A 237 6.99 -3.72 4.49
C THR A 237 5.98 -4.00 5.59
N CYS A 238 4.76 -3.51 5.41
CA CYS A 238 3.68 -3.54 6.40
C CYS A 238 2.43 -4.19 5.81
N MET A 239 1.46 -4.46 6.66
CA MET A 239 0.08 -4.65 6.25
C MET A 239 -0.62 -3.29 6.26
N GLY A 240 -1.41 -3.02 5.21
CA GLY A 240 -2.35 -1.90 5.18
C GLY A 240 -3.71 -2.35 5.67
N ILE A 241 -4.36 -1.49 6.42
CA ILE A 241 -5.71 -1.68 6.98
C ILE A 241 -6.55 -0.42 6.79
N GLN A 242 -7.85 -0.56 6.89
CA GLN A 242 -8.76 0.57 6.86
C GLN A 242 -8.49 1.51 8.06
N MET A 243 -8.63 2.82 7.85
CA MET A 243 -8.54 3.80 8.92
C MET A 243 -9.83 3.76 9.75
N GLU A 244 -9.71 3.42 11.03
CA GLU A 244 -10.83 3.26 11.95
C GLU A 244 -10.54 3.92 13.30
N THR A 245 -11.58 4.31 14.02
CA THR A 245 -11.47 4.77 15.42
C THR A 245 -11.26 3.59 16.39
N ASP A 246 -11.75 2.41 16.03
CA ASP A 246 -11.53 1.17 16.78
C ASP A 246 -10.17 0.58 16.44
N ARG A 247 -9.27 0.62 17.39
CA ARG A 247 -7.90 0.19 17.20
C ARG A 247 -7.64 -1.31 17.42
N ARG A 248 -8.66 -2.07 17.85
CA ARG A 248 -8.49 -3.49 18.21
C ARG A 248 -7.92 -4.32 17.06
N TRP A 249 -8.32 -4.02 15.81
CA TRP A 249 -7.77 -4.73 14.64
C TRP A 249 -6.29 -4.42 14.43
N GLN A 250 -5.92 -3.16 14.47
CA GLN A 250 -4.52 -2.74 14.32
C GLN A 250 -3.66 -3.26 15.48
N ASP A 251 -4.13 -3.16 16.73
CA ASP A 251 -3.39 -3.59 17.92
C ASP A 251 -3.17 -5.11 17.90
N PHE A 252 -4.19 -5.89 17.51
CA PHE A 252 -4.06 -7.33 17.29
C PHE A 252 -3.00 -7.65 16.23
N LEU A 253 -3.06 -6.99 15.06
CA LEU A 253 -2.11 -7.22 13.97
C LEU A 253 -0.68 -6.82 14.36
N ASN A 254 -0.51 -5.74 15.11
CA ASN A 254 0.79 -5.33 15.61
C ASN A 254 1.39 -6.38 16.57
N ALA A 255 0.59 -6.88 17.51
CA ALA A 255 1.01 -7.95 18.40
C ALA A 255 1.35 -9.24 17.62
N TRP A 256 0.53 -9.57 16.61
CA TRP A 256 0.76 -10.72 15.73
C TRP A 256 2.07 -10.56 14.94
N VAL A 257 2.33 -9.38 14.37
CA VAL A 257 3.58 -9.08 13.63
C VAL A 257 4.78 -9.20 14.54
N ASP A 258 4.75 -8.57 15.72
CA ASP A 258 5.89 -8.56 16.65
C ASP A 258 6.21 -9.96 17.16
N TYR A 259 5.19 -10.78 17.46
CA TYR A 259 5.36 -12.17 17.86
C TYR A 259 5.99 -13.01 16.72
N ASN A 260 5.41 -12.98 15.52
CA ASN A 260 5.87 -13.81 14.40
C ASN A 260 7.22 -13.34 13.83
N ARG A 261 7.56 -12.06 13.96
CA ARG A 261 8.89 -11.55 13.66
C ARG A 261 9.91 -12.02 14.70
N GLY A 262 9.57 -11.92 15.99
CA GLY A 262 10.45 -12.33 17.08
C GLY A 262 10.71 -13.84 17.13
N THR A 263 9.78 -14.64 16.63
CA THR A 263 9.92 -16.11 16.51
C THR A 263 10.46 -16.56 15.16
N GLU A 264 10.91 -15.65 14.29
CA GLU A 264 11.44 -15.91 12.94
C GLU A 264 10.40 -16.54 11.98
N GLN A 265 9.13 -16.64 12.37
CA GLN A 265 8.10 -17.30 11.57
C GLN A 265 7.83 -16.53 10.25
N ILE A 266 7.90 -15.20 10.29
CA ILE A 266 7.74 -14.36 9.07
C ILE A 266 8.87 -14.65 8.08
N ARG A 267 10.10 -14.80 8.56
CA ARG A 267 11.25 -15.16 7.72
C ARG A 267 11.08 -16.56 7.12
N GLN A 268 10.59 -17.51 7.90
CA GLN A 268 10.31 -18.84 7.39
C GLN A 268 9.29 -18.81 6.25
N TRP A 269 8.16 -18.10 6.41
CA TRP A 269 7.16 -17.95 5.34
C TRP A 269 7.73 -17.26 4.08
N LEU A 270 8.67 -16.32 4.26
CA LEU A 270 9.36 -15.70 3.12
C LEU A 270 10.22 -16.73 2.37
N TYR A 271 11.01 -17.52 3.08
CA TYR A 271 11.83 -18.57 2.46
C TYR A 271 10.96 -19.64 1.79
N ASP A 272 9.87 -20.04 2.42
CA ASP A 272 8.91 -21.00 1.82
C ASP A 272 8.33 -20.43 0.52
N GLY A 273 7.93 -19.17 0.52
CA GLY A 273 7.43 -18.48 -0.67
C GLY A 273 8.48 -18.37 -1.78
N LEU A 274 9.74 -18.10 -1.45
CA LEU A 274 10.85 -18.09 -2.38
C LEU A 274 11.11 -19.49 -2.95
N ALA A 275 11.12 -20.52 -2.10
CA ALA A 275 11.35 -21.92 -2.49
C ALA A 275 10.28 -22.44 -3.46
N ILE A 276 8.98 -22.09 -3.25
CA ILE A 276 7.88 -22.42 -4.19
C ILE A 276 8.21 -21.93 -5.61
N ASN A 277 8.93 -20.80 -5.71
CA ASN A 277 9.30 -20.19 -6.98
C ASN A 277 10.72 -20.59 -7.45
N GLY A 278 11.34 -21.59 -6.81
CA GLY A 278 12.65 -22.13 -7.18
C GLY A 278 13.84 -21.27 -6.77
N VAL A 279 13.64 -20.24 -5.95
CA VAL A 279 14.73 -19.42 -5.39
C VAL A 279 15.27 -20.12 -4.15
N LYS A 280 16.60 -20.33 -4.12
CA LYS A 280 17.31 -20.99 -3.05
C LYS A 280 18.18 -20.00 -2.26
N PRO A 281 18.62 -20.33 -1.03
CA PRO A 281 19.48 -19.45 -0.24
C PRO A 281 20.74 -18.97 -0.99
N GLU A 282 21.33 -19.83 -1.81
CA GLU A 282 22.50 -19.49 -2.64
C GLU A 282 22.21 -18.50 -3.79
N ASP A 283 20.95 -18.31 -4.15
CA ASP A 283 20.55 -17.33 -5.16
C ASP A 283 20.46 -15.89 -4.58
N ILE A 284 20.52 -15.76 -3.24
CA ILE A 284 20.41 -14.48 -2.55
C ILE A 284 21.78 -13.79 -2.59
N PRO A 285 21.88 -12.57 -3.15
CA PRO A 285 23.15 -11.85 -3.18
C PRO A 285 23.68 -11.58 -1.77
N PRO A 286 25.02 -11.61 -1.54
CA PRO A 286 25.61 -11.49 -0.21
C PRO A 286 25.40 -10.11 0.44
N ASP A 287 25.06 -9.11 -0.33
CA ASP A 287 24.72 -7.73 0.10
C ASP A 287 23.23 -7.54 0.42
N VAL A 288 22.44 -8.63 0.33
CA VAL A 288 21.00 -8.64 0.61
C VAL A 288 20.72 -9.28 1.97
N GLU A 289 20.13 -8.51 2.86
CA GLU A 289 19.51 -9.01 4.09
C GLU A 289 18.01 -9.25 3.84
N LEU A 290 17.52 -10.45 4.18
CA LEU A 290 16.11 -10.84 4.12
C LEU A 290 15.49 -10.95 5.51
#